data_b8edadf53d6e3abc84165f888e9156e3
#
_entry.id   b8edadf53d6e3abc84165f888e9156e3
#
_cell.length_a   1.000
_cell.length_b   1.000
_cell.length_c   1.000
_cell.angle_alpha   90.00
_cell.angle_beta   90.00
_cell.angle_gamma   90.00
#
_symmetry.space_group_name_H-M   'P 1'
#
loop_
_entity.id
_entity.type
_entity.pdbx_description
1 polymer ?
#
loop_
_entity_poly.entity_id
_entity_poly.type
_entity_poly.pdbx_seq_one_letter_code
_entity_poly.pdbx_strand_id
1 'polypeptide(L)'
;MLTTTNDTQPNFLARRLDAGFSLIELMVAITILGIGILSLAGLFPMAMQKVSRGDLESRATFHAQAKIEELKRLSWDDLTVAQGGGDQVETVFGRNWNVQEDVPGTGMKQVDVTVTWQDNRGPRTVTLSSFLSDSGM
;
A
#
# COMPACT_ATOMS: atom_id res chain seq x y z
N MET A 1 -50.80 15.04 72.32
CA MET A 1 -51.31 13.86 71.60
C MET A 1 -50.87 13.99 70.15
N LEU A 2 -49.71 13.54 69.79
CA LEU A 2 -49.11 13.68 68.47
C LEU A 2 -48.85 12.28 67.92
N THR A 3 -49.61 11.89 66.96
CA THR A 3 -49.48 10.62 66.18
C THR A 3 -48.41 10.83 65.13
N THR A 4 -47.33 10.08 65.25
CA THR A 4 -46.24 10.02 64.30
C THR A 4 -46.63 9.02 63.21
N THR A 5 -46.92 9.49 62.02
CA THR A 5 -47.12 8.63 60.86
C THR A 5 -45.74 8.20 60.30
N ASN A 6 -45.49 6.93 60.45
CA ASN A 6 -44.28 6.32 59.89
C ASN A 6 -44.51 6.01 58.41
N ASP A 7 -44.01 6.84 57.56
CA ASP A 7 -44.09 6.69 56.10
C ASP A 7 -43.00 5.69 55.64
N THR A 8 -43.42 4.42 55.51
CA THR A 8 -42.55 3.37 55.04
C THR A 8 -42.54 3.43 53.50
N GLN A 9 -41.65 4.19 52.92
CA GLN A 9 -41.38 4.17 51.48
C GLN A 9 -40.82 2.80 51.10
N PRO A 10 -41.44 2.06 50.17
CA PRO A 10 -40.86 0.85 49.62
C PRO A 10 -39.69 1.18 48.71
N ASN A 11 -38.50 0.75 49.08
CA ASN A 11 -37.29 0.83 48.28
C ASN A 11 -37.43 0.04 46.95
N PHE A 12 -37.97 0.69 45.91
CA PHE A 12 -38.07 0.09 44.56
C PHE A 12 -36.76 0.15 43.76
N LEU A 13 -35.66 0.63 44.33
CA LEU A 13 -34.41 0.86 43.57
C LEU A 13 -33.32 -0.19 43.75
N ALA A 14 -33.58 -1.29 44.41
CA ALA A 14 -32.52 -2.29 44.72
C ALA A 14 -32.81 -3.67 44.17
N ARG A 15 -33.44 -3.79 42.97
CA ARG A 15 -33.43 -5.03 42.25
C ARG A 15 -32.67 -4.83 40.92
N ARG A 16 -31.37 -4.55 41.03
CA ARG A 16 -30.46 -4.92 39.97
C ARG A 16 -30.48 -6.43 39.94
N LEU A 17 -31.13 -6.95 38.91
CA LEU A 17 -31.09 -8.34 38.58
C LEU A 17 -29.63 -8.66 38.24
N ASP A 18 -28.91 -9.25 39.18
CA ASP A 18 -27.68 -9.98 38.89
C ASP A 18 -28.08 -11.21 38.07
N ALA A 19 -28.46 -10.94 36.80
CA ALA A 19 -28.64 -11.99 35.80
C ALA A 19 -27.26 -12.49 35.42
N GLY A 20 -26.78 -13.50 36.11
CA GLY A 20 -25.60 -14.25 35.72
C GLY A 20 -25.80 -14.82 34.31
N PHE A 21 -24.75 -14.84 33.50
CA PHE A 21 -24.80 -15.46 32.17
C PHE A 21 -25.17 -16.94 32.27
N SER A 22 -26.07 -17.36 31.40
CA SER A 22 -26.43 -18.77 31.25
C SER A 22 -25.26 -19.52 30.59
N LEU A 23 -25.07 -20.78 30.96
CA LEU A 23 -24.04 -21.63 30.34
C LEU A 23 -24.23 -21.74 28.83
N ILE A 24 -25.45 -21.80 28.37
CA ILE A 24 -25.76 -21.83 26.93
C ILE A 24 -25.37 -20.52 26.22
N GLU A 25 -25.58 -19.38 26.86
CA GLU A 25 -25.20 -18.07 26.32
C GLU A 25 -23.69 -17.97 26.15
N LEU A 26 -22.92 -18.46 27.13
CA LEU A 26 -21.46 -18.53 27.03
C LEU A 26 -21.03 -19.45 25.87
N MET A 27 -21.66 -20.63 25.73
CA MET A 27 -21.34 -21.54 24.62
C MET A 27 -21.62 -20.92 23.24
N VAL A 28 -22.74 -20.20 23.10
CA VAL A 28 -23.09 -19.51 21.86
C VAL A 28 -22.08 -18.37 21.60
N ALA A 29 -21.73 -17.60 22.62
CA ALA A 29 -20.78 -16.50 22.48
C ALA A 29 -19.39 -16.96 22.02
N ILE A 30 -18.84 -18.04 22.63
CA ILE A 30 -17.54 -18.58 22.21
C ILE A 30 -17.60 -19.23 20.84
N THR A 31 -18.73 -19.78 20.42
CA THR A 31 -18.90 -20.33 19.08
C THR A 31 -18.87 -19.23 18.04
N ILE A 32 -19.61 -18.15 18.24
CA ILE A 32 -19.61 -16.97 17.34
C ILE A 32 -18.22 -16.34 17.29
N LEU A 33 -17.57 -16.19 18.46
CA LEU A 33 -16.20 -15.67 18.54
C LEU A 33 -15.22 -16.55 17.78
N GLY A 34 -15.32 -17.87 17.91
CA GLY A 34 -14.48 -18.83 17.18
C GLY A 34 -14.61 -18.69 15.66
N ILE A 35 -15.84 -18.60 15.15
CA ILE A 35 -16.11 -18.38 13.72
C ILE A 35 -15.50 -17.04 13.27
N GLY A 36 -15.63 -15.99 14.07
CA GLY A 36 -15.05 -14.67 13.79
C GLY A 36 -13.52 -14.72 13.66
N ILE A 37 -12.85 -15.37 14.61
CA ILE A 37 -11.38 -15.51 14.60
C ILE A 37 -10.92 -16.35 13.39
N LEU A 38 -11.57 -17.46 13.08
CA LEU A 38 -11.23 -18.29 11.92
C LEU A 38 -11.40 -17.52 10.60
N SER A 39 -12.42 -16.69 10.49
CA SER A 39 -12.65 -15.84 9.32
C SER A 39 -11.51 -14.82 9.12
N LEU A 40 -11.01 -14.20 10.19
CA LEU A 40 -9.89 -13.27 10.16
C LEU A 40 -8.56 -13.95 9.80
N ALA A 41 -8.34 -15.17 10.27
CA ALA A 41 -7.12 -15.92 9.99
C ALA A 41 -6.89 -16.15 8.48
N GLY A 42 -7.97 -16.33 7.71
CA GLY A 42 -7.92 -16.49 6.26
C GLY A 42 -7.49 -15.23 5.49
N LEU A 43 -7.65 -14.03 6.07
CA LEU A 43 -7.28 -12.76 5.43
C LEU A 43 -5.79 -12.44 5.57
N PHE A 44 -5.12 -12.98 6.58
CA PHE A 44 -3.74 -12.67 6.90
C PHE A 44 -2.75 -13.00 5.75
N PRO A 45 -2.76 -14.20 5.14
CA PRO A 45 -1.87 -14.52 4.02
C PRO A 45 -2.09 -13.62 2.81
N MET A 46 -3.33 -13.21 2.54
CA MET A 46 -3.65 -12.31 1.43
C MET A 46 -3.11 -10.89 1.67
N ALA A 47 -3.18 -10.40 2.91
CA ALA A 47 -2.62 -9.11 3.29
C ALA A 47 -1.10 -9.10 3.13
N MET A 48 -0.40 -10.13 3.60
CA MET A 48 1.06 -10.26 3.47
C MET A 48 1.52 -10.29 2.01
N GLN A 49 0.79 -10.99 1.13
CA GLN A 49 1.10 -10.99 -0.30
C GLN A 49 0.95 -9.60 -0.95
N LYS A 50 -0.04 -8.81 -0.54
CA LYS A 50 -0.23 -7.45 -1.04
C LYS A 50 0.90 -6.52 -0.59
N VAL A 51 1.33 -6.64 0.66
CA VAL A 51 2.46 -5.86 1.21
C VAL A 51 3.74 -6.16 0.45
N SER A 52 4.07 -7.44 0.24
CA SER A 52 5.27 -7.84 -0.51
C SER A 52 5.29 -7.32 -1.95
N ARG A 53 4.13 -7.30 -2.61
CA ARG A 53 4.02 -6.73 -3.97
C ARG A 53 4.20 -5.22 -4.00
N GLY A 54 3.59 -4.52 -3.04
CA GLY A 54 3.75 -3.08 -2.92
C GLY A 54 5.22 -2.69 -2.69
N ASP A 55 5.97 -3.50 -1.96
CA ASP A 55 7.41 -3.29 -1.77
C ASP A 55 8.18 -3.39 -3.09
N LEU A 56 7.97 -4.46 -3.86
CA LEU A 56 8.65 -4.63 -5.16
C LEU A 56 8.30 -3.51 -6.16
N GLU A 57 7.04 -3.12 -6.23
CA GLU A 57 6.58 -2.03 -7.09
C GLU A 57 7.18 -0.68 -6.68
N SER A 58 7.24 -0.41 -5.38
CA SER A 58 7.87 0.80 -4.83
C SER A 58 9.36 0.85 -5.15
N ARG A 59 10.09 -0.26 -4.98
CA ARG A 59 11.52 -0.36 -5.32
C ARG A 59 11.76 -0.20 -6.82
N ALA A 60 10.92 -0.84 -7.67
CA ALA A 60 11.00 -0.68 -9.11
C ALA A 60 10.81 0.78 -9.53
N THR A 61 9.82 1.47 -8.93
CA THR A 61 9.58 2.90 -9.15
C THR A 61 10.77 3.75 -8.72
N PHE A 62 11.35 3.45 -7.56
CA PHE A 62 12.57 4.13 -7.08
C PHE A 62 13.75 3.97 -8.06
N HIS A 63 13.98 2.76 -8.59
CA HIS A 63 15.04 2.53 -9.56
C HIS A 63 14.80 3.24 -10.89
N ALA A 64 13.54 3.35 -11.31
CA ALA A 64 13.18 4.12 -12.50
C ALA A 64 13.44 5.63 -12.29
N GLN A 65 13.01 6.18 -11.16
CA GLN A 65 13.25 7.58 -10.81
C GLN A 65 14.74 7.91 -10.69
N ALA A 66 15.51 7.04 -10.03
CA ALA A 66 16.96 7.22 -9.91
C ALA A 66 17.65 7.32 -11.27
N LYS A 67 17.22 6.51 -12.25
CA LYS A 67 17.78 6.58 -13.61
C LYS A 67 17.36 7.84 -14.36
N ILE A 68 16.12 8.27 -14.22
CA ILE A 68 15.67 9.55 -14.79
C ILE A 68 16.52 10.71 -14.23
N GLU A 69 16.75 10.73 -12.93
CA GLU A 69 17.56 11.79 -12.30
C GLU A 69 19.05 11.72 -12.70
N GLU A 70 19.56 10.51 -12.93
CA GLU A 70 20.91 10.33 -13.47
C GLU A 70 21.01 10.92 -14.90
N LEU A 71 20.05 10.62 -15.77
CA LEU A 71 20.00 11.11 -17.13
C LEU A 71 19.79 12.63 -17.19
N LYS A 72 18.99 13.19 -16.29
CA LYS A 72 18.81 14.64 -16.16
C LYS A 72 20.06 15.41 -15.76
N ARG A 73 21.07 14.75 -15.20
CA ARG A 73 22.34 15.38 -14.85
C ARG A 73 23.29 15.51 -16.03
N LEU A 74 23.00 14.82 -17.12
CA LEU A 74 23.76 15.00 -18.36
C LEU A 74 23.45 16.39 -18.94
N SER A 75 24.42 16.96 -19.67
CA SER A 75 24.13 18.19 -20.41
C SER A 75 23.08 17.92 -21.52
N TRP A 76 22.44 18.98 -21.97
CA TRP A 76 21.43 18.87 -23.05
C TRP A 76 21.98 18.19 -24.30
N ASP A 77 23.22 18.53 -24.66
CA ASP A 77 23.89 18.01 -25.87
C ASP A 77 24.33 16.54 -25.69
N ASP A 78 24.62 16.13 -24.45
CA ASP A 78 25.02 14.75 -24.16
C ASP A 78 23.81 13.80 -24.04
N LEU A 79 22.64 14.33 -23.72
CA LEU A 79 21.42 13.53 -23.60
C LEU A 79 20.82 13.25 -25.00
N THR A 80 21.33 12.25 -25.66
CA THR A 80 20.93 11.85 -27.01
C THR A 80 20.29 10.48 -27.04
N VAL A 81 19.72 10.08 -28.18
CA VAL A 81 19.19 8.74 -28.41
C VAL A 81 20.23 7.65 -28.13
N ALA A 82 21.52 7.94 -28.35
CA ALA A 82 22.62 7.02 -28.06
C ALA A 82 22.78 6.69 -26.55
N GLN A 83 22.18 7.49 -25.67
CA GLN A 83 22.16 7.22 -24.22
C GLN A 83 21.09 6.18 -23.82
N GLY A 84 20.30 5.68 -24.76
CA GLY A 84 19.40 4.56 -24.52
C GLY A 84 20.18 3.29 -24.16
N GLY A 85 19.63 2.48 -23.26
CA GLY A 85 20.30 1.26 -22.82
C GLY A 85 19.51 0.45 -21.81
N GLY A 86 20.20 -0.51 -21.19
CA GLY A 86 19.62 -1.36 -20.18
C GLY A 86 20.67 -1.91 -19.23
N ASP A 87 20.26 -2.15 -18.01
CA ASP A 87 21.07 -2.77 -16.95
C ASP A 87 20.20 -3.67 -16.05
N GLN A 88 20.85 -4.32 -15.11
CA GLN A 88 20.19 -5.09 -14.07
C GLN A 88 20.53 -4.48 -12.70
N VAL A 89 19.50 -4.25 -11.91
CA VAL A 89 19.63 -3.67 -10.57
C VAL A 89 19.15 -4.69 -9.54
N GLU A 90 19.94 -4.86 -8.46
CA GLU A 90 19.63 -5.78 -7.36
C GLU A 90 19.33 -7.22 -7.79
N THR A 91 19.86 -7.69 -8.90
CA THR A 91 19.65 -9.03 -9.47
C THR A 91 18.20 -9.41 -9.79
N VAL A 92 17.22 -8.64 -9.30
CA VAL A 92 15.79 -8.89 -9.42
C VAL A 92 15.14 -8.03 -10.50
N PHE A 93 15.64 -6.79 -10.69
CA PHE A 93 15.06 -5.82 -11.60
C PHE A 93 15.88 -5.66 -12.87
N GLY A 94 15.25 -5.93 -14.02
CA GLY A 94 15.77 -5.50 -15.32
C GLY A 94 15.31 -4.07 -15.59
N ARG A 95 16.23 -3.15 -15.89
CA ARG A 95 15.92 -1.76 -16.16
C ARG A 95 16.37 -1.39 -17.57
N ASN A 96 15.47 -0.85 -18.37
CA ASN A 96 15.74 -0.33 -19.70
C ASN A 96 15.30 1.12 -19.77
N TRP A 97 16.04 1.92 -20.54
CA TRP A 97 15.70 3.32 -20.77
C TRP A 97 15.93 3.70 -22.22
N ASN A 98 15.15 4.66 -22.66
CA ASN A 98 15.21 5.21 -24.01
C ASN A 98 15.10 6.73 -23.95
N VAL A 99 15.83 7.38 -24.82
CA VAL A 99 15.78 8.82 -25.01
C VAL A 99 15.25 9.10 -26.41
N GLN A 100 14.24 9.95 -26.52
CA GLN A 100 13.66 10.39 -27.79
C GLN A 100 13.82 11.90 -27.89
N GLU A 101 14.27 12.36 -29.04
CA GLU A 101 14.43 13.77 -29.33
C GLU A 101 13.22 14.30 -30.08
N ASP A 102 12.92 15.59 -29.92
CA ASP A 102 11.80 16.29 -30.55
C ASP A 102 10.41 15.70 -30.19
N VAL A 103 10.27 15.12 -28.98
CA VAL A 103 9.03 14.56 -28.45
C VAL A 103 8.70 15.22 -27.11
N PRO A 104 7.46 15.73 -26.93
CA PRO A 104 6.32 15.82 -27.82
C PRO A 104 6.41 16.95 -28.87
N GLY A 105 7.47 17.69 -28.90
CA GLY A 105 7.69 18.80 -29.86
C GLY A 105 9.15 19.15 -29.99
N THR A 106 9.45 19.94 -31.02
CA THR A 106 10.81 20.41 -31.33
C THR A 106 11.47 21.11 -30.13
N GLY A 107 12.70 20.75 -29.82
CA GLY A 107 13.45 21.27 -28.64
C GLY A 107 13.01 20.66 -27.31
N MET A 108 12.34 19.52 -27.33
CA MET A 108 12.03 18.72 -26.17
C MET A 108 12.63 17.32 -26.32
N LYS A 109 12.97 16.72 -25.19
CA LYS A 109 13.41 15.32 -25.14
C LYS A 109 12.55 14.54 -24.16
N GLN A 110 12.16 13.33 -24.56
CA GLN A 110 11.45 12.39 -23.71
C GLN A 110 12.42 11.29 -23.26
N VAL A 111 12.44 11.04 -21.96
CA VAL A 111 13.17 9.94 -21.36
C VAL A 111 12.15 8.95 -20.77
N ASP A 112 12.15 7.74 -21.27
CA ASP A 112 11.32 6.64 -20.77
C ASP A 112 12.21 5.62 -20.06
N VAL A 113 11.90 5.32 -18.81
CA VAL A 113 12.59 4.28 -18.04
C VAL A 113 11.59 3.21 -17.67
N THR A 114 11.88 1.98 -18.07
CA THR A 114 11.06 0.80 -17.84
C THR A 114 11.80 -0.17 -16.93
N VAL A 115 11.19 -0.53 -15.79
CA VAL A 115 11.72 -1.52 -14.85
C VAL A 115 10.81 -2.75 -14.87
N THR A 116 11.41 -3.91 -15.06
CA THR A 116 10.72 -5.20 -15.11
C THR A 116 11.23 -6.13 -14.01
N TRP A 117 10.32 -6.90 -13.42
CA TRP A 117 10.68 -7.94 -12.43
C TRP A 117 9.72 -9.13 -12.52
N GLN A 118 10.10 -10.23 -11.88
CA GLN A 118 9.24 -11.40 -11.76
C GLN A 118 8.49 -11.38 -10.41
N ASP A 119 7.17 -11.51 -10.48
CA ASP A 119 6.30 -11.77 -9.34
C ASP A 119 5.79 -13.22 -9.42
N ASN A 120 5.27 -13.76 -8.33
CA ASN A 120 4.66 -15.11 -8.25
C ASN A 120 3.53 -15.35 -9.27
N ARG A 121 2.98 -14.29 -9.87
CA ARG A 121 1.92 -14.34 -10.90
C ARG A 121 2.41 -14.06 -12.31
N GLY A 122 3.71 -13.82 -12.50
CA GLY A 122 4.30 -13.51 -13.79
C GLY A 122 5.10 -12.21 -13.82
N PRO A 123 5.57 -11.81 -14.99
CA PRO A 123 6.35 -10.59 -15.16
C PRO A 123 5.52 -9.35 -14.87
N ARG A 124 6.16 -8.39 -14.24
CA ARG A 124 5.62 -7.07 -13.92
C ARG A 124 6.51 -5.98 -14.49
N THR A 125 5.91 -4.85 -14.77
CA THR A 125 6.58 -3.72 -15.39
C THR A 125 6.06 -2.41 -14.82
N VAL A 126 6.96 -1.48 -14.56
CA VAL A 126 6.69 -0.07 -14.29
C VAL A 126 7.44 0.75 -15.33
N THR A 127 6.78 1.71 -15.95
CA THR A 127 7.40 2.66 -16.86
C THR A 127 7.16 4.07 -16.35
N LEU A 128 8.22 4.86 -16.26
CA LEU A 128 8.17 6.28 -15.95
C LEU A 128 8.70 7.07 -17.16
N SER A 129 7.99 8.13 -17.50
CA SER A 129 8.38 9.05 -18.56
C SER A 129 8.66 10.44 -17.98
N SER A 130 9.69 11.10 -18.47
CA SER A 130 10.02 12.49 -18.14
C SER A 130 10.27 13.27 -19.41
N PHE A 131 9.73 14.48 -19.46
CA PHE A 131 9.96 15.43 -20.54
C PHE A 131 10.92 16.51 -20.06
N LEU A 132 11.88 16.84 -20.89
CA LEU A 132 12.93 17.81 -20.65
C LEU A 132 12.93 18.84 -21.77
N SER A 133 13.23 20.08 -21.44
CA SER A 133 13.42 21.15 -22.42
C SER A 133 14.76 21.82 -22.14
N ASP A 134 15.37 22.37 -23.16
CA ASP A 134 16.66 23.08 -23.05
C ASP A 134 16.63 24.23 -22.02
N SER A 135 15.46 24.88 -21.86
CA SER A 135 15.28 25.98 -20.92
C SER A 135 15.14 25.54 -19.45
N GLY A 136 15.13 24.23 -19.15
CA GLY A 136 14.92 23.66 -17.82
C GLY A 136 16.10 22.88 -17.25
N MET A 137 17.24 22.92 -17.90
CA MET A 137 18.49 22.27 -17.46
C MET A 137 19.52 23.28 -17.03
#